data_d9414774d4a43d1e7c0a2100d4a7f55f
#
_entry.id   d9414774d4a43d1e7c0a2100d4a7f55f
#
_cell.length_a   1.000
_cell.length_b   1.000
_cell.length_c   1.000
_cell.angle_alpha   90.00
_cell.angle_beta   90.00
_cell.angle_gamma   90.00
#
_symmetry.space_group_name_H-M   'P 1'
#
loop_
_entity.id
_entity.type
_entity.pdbx_description
1 polymer ?
#
loop_
_entity_poly.entity_id
_entity_poly.type
_entity_poly.pdbx_seq_one_letter_code
_entity_poly.pdbx_strand_id
1 'polypeptide(L)'
;SAHLDDQLRDTLAAVAPVADVAGILRVQAEVRDVDVKEPVAKYLLRIVARTRDHRSLDLGVSPRGALAFFRAAQARALLHGRAYASPDDVQALARPVLAHRLQLTSQARYGGTTADSILAAIVADVAVPT
;
A
#
# COMPACT_ATOMS: atom_id res chain seq x y z
N SER A 1 3.35 -7.38 -5.48
CA SER A 1 2.64 -8.49 -6.10
C SER A 1 2.49 -8.29 -7.59
N ALA A 2 2.19 -9.35 -8.32
CA ALA A 2 2.01 -9.30 -9.77
C ALA A 2 0.92 -8.30 -10.18
N HIS A 3 -0.16 -8.21 -9.41
CA HIS A 3 -1.27 -7.29 -9.70
C HIS A 3 -0.84 -5.82 -9.63
N LEU A 4 -0.07 -5.44 -8.61
CA LEU A 4 0.44 -4.09 -8.49
C LEU A 4 1.45 -3.79 -9.60
N ASP A 5 2.31 -4.75 -9.93
CA ASP A 5 3.27 -4.60 -11.02
C ASP A 5 2.53 -4.41 -12.36
N ASP A 6 1.44 -5.15 -12.59
CA ASP A 6 0.63 -5.01 -13.79
C ASP A 6 -0.04 -3.64 -13.86
N GLN A 7 -0.60 -3.16 -12.75
CA GLN A 7 -1.21 -1.83 -12.69
C GLN A 7 -0.17 -0.74 -12.97
N LEU A 8 1.02 -0.88 -12.42
CA LEU A 8 2.10 0.07 -12.64
C LEU A 8 2.53 0.08 -14.10
N ARG A 9 2.64 -1.09 -14.73
CA ARG A 9 2.96 -1.21 -16.15
C ARG A 9 1.92 -0.55 -17.02
N ASP A 10 0.63 -0.77 -16.73
CA ASP A 10 -0.48 -0.18 -17.49
C ASP A 10 -0.45 1.35 -17.38
N THR A 11 -0.21 1.89 -16.19
CA THR A 11 -0.12 3.32 -15.96
C THR A 11 1.06 3.91 -16.72
N LEU A 12 2.21 3.27 -16.68
CA LEU A 12 3.41 3.72 -17.38
C LEU A 12 3.23 3.66 -18.89
N ALA A 13 2.57 2.62 -19.39
CA ALA A 13 2.29 2.48 -20.83
C ALA A 13 1.32 3.57 -21.30
N ALA A 14 0.33 3.95 -20.47
CA ALA A 14 -0.60 5.02 -20.80
C ALA A 14 0.09 6.39 -20.83
N VAL A 15 1.07 6.62 -19.95
CA VAL A 15 1.81 7.89 -19.86
C VAL A 15 2.93 7.94 -20.91
N ALA A 16 3.55 6.80 -21.22
CA ALA A 16 4.66 6.69 -22.16
C ALA A 16 4.42 5.53 -23.13
N PRO A 17 3.52 5.70 -24.13
CA PRO A 17 3.07 4.60 -24.99
C PRO A 17 4.18 3.96 -25.81
N VAL A 18 5.34 4.61 -25.93
CA VAL A 18 6.51 4.06 -26.64
C VAL A 18 7.52 3.40 -25.70
N ALA A 19 7.19 3.31 -24.39
CA ALA A 19 8.09 2.67 -23.43
C ALA A 19 8.22 1.17 -23.77
N ASP A 20 9.44 0.70 -23.92
CA ASP A 20 9.73 -0.70 -24.18
C ASP A 20 9.80 -1.51 -22.86
N VAL A 21 9.93 -2.85 -23.00
CA VAL A 21 10.03 -3.75 -21.85
C VAL A 21 11.24 -3.43 -20.98
N ALA A 22 12.37 -3.08 -21.60
CA ALA A 22 13.58 -2.73 -20.85
C ALA A 22 13.37 -1.48 -20.00
N GLY A 23 12.64 -0.48 -20.54
CA GLY A 23 12.29 0.73 -19.80
C GLY A 23 11.38 0.44 -18.60
N ILE A 24 10.39 -0.43 -18.79
CA ILE A 24 9.48 -0.85 -17.71
C ILE A 24 10.25 -1.57 -16.61
N LEU A 25 11.15 -2.49 -16.99
CA LEU A 25 11.97 -3.24 -16.03
C LEU A 25 12.90 -2.32 -15.23
N ARG A 26 13.46 -1.28 -15.88
CA ARG A 26 14.28 -0.30 -15.17
C ARG A 26 13.48 0.47 -14.12
N VAL A 27 12.25 0.89 -14.46
CA VAL A 27 11.38 1.59 -13.50
C VAL A 27 11.04 0.68 -12.32
N GLN A 28 10.74 -0.59 -12.56
CA GLN A 28 10.49 -1.54 -11.48
C GLN A 28 11.70 -1.71 -10.57
N ALA A 29 12.90 -1.77 -11.15
CA ALA A 29 14.14 -1.83 -10.37
C ALA A 29 14.35 -0.55 -9.56
N GLU A 30 14.10 0.62 -10.15
CA GLU A 30 14.20 1.90 -9.45
C GLU A 30 13.23 1.98 -8.27
N VAL A 31 12.01 1.46 -8.42
CA VAL A 31 11.04 1.40 -7.33
C VAL A 31 11.61 0.58 -6.16
N ARG A 32 12.19 -0.58 -6.44
CA ARG A 32 12.76 -1.44 -5.41
C ARG A 32 13.98 -0.83 -4.72
N ASP A 33 14.68 0.06 -5.41
CA ASP A 33 15.85 0.76 -4.86
C ASP A 33 15.46 1.94 -3.96
N VAL A 34 14.19 2.34 -3.94
CA VAL A 34 13.74 3.39 -3.01
C VAL A 34 13.93 2.91 -1.59
N ASP A 35 14.63 3.70 -0.79
CA ASP A 35 14.94 3.35 0.59
C ASP A 35 13.69 3.42 1.46
N VAL A 36 13.51 2.42 2.33
CA VAL A 36 12.46 2.41 3.36
C VAL A 36 13.15 2.18 4.68
N LYS A 37 13.35 3.27 5.42
CA LYS A 37 14.04 3.20 6.70
C LYS A 37 13.21 2.42 7.71
N GLU A 38 13.86 1.86 8.71
CA GLU A 38 13.22 0.99 9.69
C GLU A 38 11.98 1.60 10.35
N PRO A 39 11.99 2.88 10.81
CA PRO A 39 10.79 3.46 11.40
C PRO A 39 9.58 3.48 10.46
N VAL A 40 9.80 3.76 9.18
CA VAL A 40 8.73 3.77 8.18
C VAL A 40 8.24 2.36 7.90
N ALA A 41 9.14 1.39 7.77
CA ALA A 41 8.78 -0.02 7.58
C ALA A 41 7.97 -0.54 8.76
N LYS A 42 8.38 -0.21 9.99
CA LYS A 42 7.63 -0.59 11.20
C LYS A 42 6.25 0.06 11.24
N TYR A 43 6.14 1.32 10.84
CA TYR A 43 4.87 2.01 10.76
C TYR A 43 3.90 1.29 9.82
N LEU A 44 4.38 0.96 8.62
CA LEU A 44 3.60 0.21 7.64
C LEU A 44 3.14 -1.14 8.21
N LEU A 45 4.05 -1.88 8.86
CA LEU A 45 3.74 -3.18 9.44
C LEU A 45 2.76 -3.09 10.61
N ARG A 46 2.79 -2.00 11.38
CA ARG A 46 1.80 -1.77 12.46
C ARG A 46 0.41 -1.59 11.89
N ILE A 47 0.27 -0.87 10.79
CA ILE A 47 -1.02 -0.73 10.09
C ILE A 47 -1.52 -2.10 9.64
N VAL A 48 -0.66 -2.88 9.01
CA VAL A 48 -1.00 -4.24 8.56
C VAL A 48 -1.41 -5.12 9.74
N ALA A 49 -0.66 -5.08 10.85
CA ALA A 49 -0.96 -5.86 12.04
C ALA A 49 -2.33 -5.51 12.63
N ARG A 50 -2.71 -4.22 12.63
CA ARG A 50 -4.03 -3.79 13.09
C ARG A 50 -5.15 -4.36 12.27
N THR A 51 -4.96 -4.57 10.95
CA THR A 51 -5.98 -5.20 10.11
C THR A 51 -6.16 -6.68 10.45
N ARG A 52 -5.09 -7.35 10.89
CA ARG A 52 -5.13 -8.76 11.25
C ARG A 52 -5.75 -9.03 12.60
N ASP A 53 -5.83 -8.02 13.44
CA ASP A 53 -6.38 -8.11 14.79
C ASP A 53 -7.47 -7.05 14.95
N HIS A 54 -8.49 -7.12 14.11
CA HIS A 54 -9.59 -6.16 14.11
C HIS A 54 -10.91 -6.90 14.18
N ARG A 55 -11.74 -6.54 15.15
CA ARG A 55 -13.00 -7.25 15.42
C ARG A 55 -14.02 -7.14 14.28
N SER A 56 -13.91 -6.13 13.44
CA SER A 56 -14.82 -5.94 12.30
C SER A 56 -14.34 -6.65 11.04
N LEU A 57 -13.20 -7.33 11.09
CA LEU A 57 -12.62 -8.01 9.93
C LEU A 57 -12.50 -9.51 10.19
N ASP A 58 -13.04 -10.31 9.26
CA ASP A 58 -12.78 -11.75 9.21
C ASP A 58 -11.39 -12.03 8.68
N LEU A 59 -10.94 -11.24 7.71
CA LEU A 59 -9.60 -11.33 7.15
C LEU A 59 -8.97 -9.94 7.06
N GLY A 60 -7.77 -9.82 7.61
CA GLY A 60 -6.90 -8.66 7.44
C GLY A 60 -5.98 -8.83 6.22
N VAL A 61 -4.99 -7.97 6.13
CA VAL A 61 -4.05 -7.94 5.02
C VAL A 61 -3.14 -9.17 5.07
N SER A 62 -3.07 -9.91 3.94
CA SER A 62 -2.16 -11.05 3.79
C SER A 62 -0.70 -10.58 3.65
N PRO A 63 0.29 -11.49 3.80
CA PRO A 63 1.69 -11.14 3.52
C PRO A 63 1.90 -10.59 2.11
N ARG A 64 1.19 -11.13 1.12
CA ARG A 64 1.24 -10.63 -0.26
C ARG A 64 0.71 -9.20 -0.33
N GLY A 65 -0.40 -8.91 0.36
CA GLY A 65 -0.96 -7.57 0.45
C GLY A 65 -0.03 -6.60 1.16
N ALA A 66 0.66 -7.04 2.20
CA ALA A 66 1.66 -6.22 2.89
C ALA A 66 2.82 -5.86 1.97
N LEU A 67 3.28 -6.80 1.15
CA LEU A 67 4.34 -6.53 0.16
C LEU A 67 3.85 -5.56 -0.91
N ALA A 68 2.62 -5.73 -1.40
CA ALA A 68 2.03 -4.80 -2.35
C ALA A 68 1.98 -3.38 -1.79
N PHE A 69 1.61 -3.24 -0.52
CA PHE A 69 1.56 -1.97 0.18
C PHE A 69 2.96 -1.34 0.29
N PHE A 70 3.95 -2.14 0.67
CA PHE A 70 5.34 -1.70 0.75
C PHE A 70 5.84 -1.18 -0.61
N ARG A 71 5.61 -1.93 -1.69
CA ARG A 71 6.01 -1.53 -3.04
C ARG A 71 5.27 -0.29 -3.53
N ALA A 72 3.99 -0.16 -3.19
CA ALA A 72 3.20 1.01 -3.54
C ALA A 72 3.76 2.27 -2.87
N ALA A 73 4.15 2.18 -1.60
CA ALA A 73 4.77 3.30 -0.89
C ALA A 73 6.08 3.72 -1.56
N GLN A 74 6.92 2.75 -1.95
CA GLN A 74 8.15 3.03 -2.71
C GLN A 74 7.85 3.69 -4.06
N ALA A 75 6.86 3.18 -4.78
CA ALA A 75 6.48 3.73 -6.09
C ALA A 75 6.00 5.18 -5.97
N ARG A 76 5.19 5.47 -4.95
CA ARG A 76 4.70 6.84 -4.70
C ARG A 76 5.87 7.79 -4.42
N ALA A 77 6.82 7.37 -3.60
CA ALA A 77 8.01 8.18 -3.31
C ALA A 77 8.79 8.48 -4.60
N LEU A 78 9.00 7.48 -5.44
CA LEU A 78 9.70 7.64 -6.71
C LEU A 78 8.95 8.62 -7.63
N LEU A 79 7.63 8.49 -7.74
CA LEU A 79 6.81 9.39 -8.55
C LEU A 79 6.85 10.83 -8.05
N HIS A 80 7.11 11.04 -6.77
CA HIS A 80 7.30 12.35 -6.18
C HIS A 80 8.77 12.80 -6.17
N GLY A 81 9.64 12.11 -6.90
CA GLY A 81 11.03 12.48 -7.06
C GLY A 81 11.92 12.22 -5.84
N ARG A 82 11.49 11.33 -4.93
CA ARG A 82 12.27 11.03 -3.73
C ARG A 82 12.91 9.64 -3.83
N ALA A 83 14.10 9.52 -3.26
CA ALA A 83 14.83 8.26 -3.17
C ALA A 83 14.48 7.46 -1.90
N TYR A 84 13.53 7.94 -1.11
CA TYR A 84 13.12 7.31 0.14
C TYR A 84 11.61 7.43 0.32
N ALA A 85 10.99 6.43 0.92
CA ALA A 85 9.58 6.45 1.29
C ALA A 85 9.41 7.14 2.65
N SER A 86 8.32 7.88 2.80
CA SER A 86 7.98 8.58 4.03
C SER A 86 6.68 8.04 4.62
N PRO A 87 6.35 8.36 5.88
CA PRO A 87 5.05 8.01 6.43
C PRO A 87 3.87 8.53 5.60
N ASP A 88 4.03 9.68 4.94
CA ASP A 88 2.98 10.23 4.06
C ASP A 88 2.67 9.30 2.90
N ASP A 89 3.68 8.63 2.35
CA ASP A 89 3.48 7.64 1.29
C ASP A 89 2.64 6.47 1.79
N VAL A 90 2.95 5.99 2.99
CA VAL A 90 2.21 4.90 3.62
C VAL A 90 0.75 5.30 3.85
N GLN A 91 0.52 6.46 4.44
CA GLN A 91 -0.83 6.96 4.73
C GLN A 91 -1.65 7.13 3.44
N ALA A 92 -1.06 7.71 2.42
CA ALA A 92 -1.76 7.97 1.16
C ALA A 92 -2.22 6.69 0.47
N LEU A 93 -1.49 5.59 0.64
CA LEU A 93 -1.75 4.36 -0.10
C LEU A 93 -2.47 3.29 0.72
N ALA A 94 -2.70 3.51 2.02
CA ALA A 94 -3.36 2.52 2.84
C ALA A 94 -4.73 2.13 2.28
N ARG A 95 -5.61 3.09 2.02
CA ARG A 95 -6.95 2.80 1.49
C ARG A 95 -6.93 2.29 0.05
N PRO A 96 -6.26 2.96 -0.90
CA PRO A 96 -6.25 2.47 -2.29
C PRO A 96 -5.70 1.06 -2.46
N VAL A 97 -4.70 0.69 -1.67
CA VAL A 97 -4.04 -0.62 -1.82
C VAL A 97 -4.71 -1.69 -0.97
N LEU A 98 -5.15 -1.36 0.24
CA LEU A 98 -5.58 -2.36 1.21
C LEU A 98 -7.08 -2.58 1.29
N ALA A 99 -7.91 -1.58 0.93
CA ALA A 99 -9.36 -1.67 1.15
C ALA A 99 -9.98 -2.91 0.51
N HIS A 100 -9.63 -3.22 -0.72
CA HIS A 100 -10.18 -4.37 -1.44
C HIS A 100 -9.58 -5.70 -1.02
N ARG A 101 -8.59 -5.68 -0.12
CA ARG A 101 -7.93 -6.89 0.40
C ARG A 101 -8.46 -7.30 1.79
N LEU A 102 -9.41 -6.54 2.32
CA LEU A 102 -10.02 -6.81 3.63
C LEU A 102 -11.35 -7.51 3.45
N GLN A 103 -11.68 -8.39 4.38
CA GLN A 103 -12.99 -9.04 4.42
C GLN A 103 -13.66 -8.67 5.73
N LEU A 104 -14.77 -7.93 5.64
CA LEU A 104 -15.54 -7.51 6.80
C LEU A 104 -16.36 -8.67 7.36
N THR A 105 -16.61 -8.65 8.68
CA THR A 105 -17.60 -9.53 9.29
C THR A 105 -18.98 -9.18 8.75
N SER A 106 -19.90 -10.14 8.80
CA SER A 106 -21.29 -9.89 8.43
C SER A 106 -21.89 -8.78 9.29
N GLN A 107 -21.61 -8.80 10.58
CA GLN A 107 -22.11 -7.79 11.51
C GLN A 107 -21.63 -6.39 11.15
N ALA A 108 -20.36 -6.23 10.83
CA ALA A 108 -19.81 -4.94 10.42
C ALA A 108 -20.46 -4.44 9.13
N ARG A 109 -20.64 -5.34 8.17
CA ARG A 109 -21.26 -5.03 6.89
C ARG A 109 -22.70 -4.58 7.06
N TYR A 110 -23.49 -5.30 7.85
CA TYR A 110 -24.89 -4.92 8.16
C TYR A 110 -24.97 -3.60 8.90
N GLY A 111 -23.98 -3.28 9.73
CA GLY A 111 -23.91 -2.00 10.46
C GLY A 111 -23.48 -0.83 9.61
N GLY A 112 -23.19 -1.02 8.31
CA GLY A 112 -22.77 0.05 7.42
C GLY A 112 -21.29 0.38 7.48
N THR A 113 -20.49 -0.43 8.17
CA THR A 113 -19.03 -0.26 8.21
C THR A 113 -18.43 -0.55 6.83
N THR A 114 -17.45 0.23 6.42
CA THR A 114 -16.73 0.03 5.17
C THR A 114 -15.24 -0.25 5.42
N ALA A 115 -14.60 -0.91 4.47
CA ALA A 115 -13.15 -1.12 4.55
C ALA A 115 -12.40 0.20 4.64
N ASP A 116 -12.81 1.20 3.87
CA ASP A 116 -12.21 2.54 3.91
C ASP A 116 -12.30 3.16 5.30
N SER A 117 -13.45 3.07 5.97
CA SER A 117 -13.62 3.63 7.30
C SER A 117 -12.75 2.94 8.34
N ILE A 118 -12.60 1.61 8.23
CA ILE A 118 -11.73 0.84 9.11
C ILE A 118 -10.27 1.29 8.92
N LEU A 119 -9.82 1.39 7.68
CA LEU A 119 -8.44 1.80 7.39
C LEU A 119 -8.17 3.23 7.82
N ALA A 120 -9.11 4.13 7.58
CA ALA A 120 -8.97 5.52 8.03
C ALA A 120 -8.79 5.60 9.54
N ALA A 121 -9.58 4.82 10.30
CA ALA A 121 -9.47 4.77 11.75
C ALA A 121 -8.13 4.18 12.21
N ILE A 122 -7.68 3.10 11.57
CA ILE A 122 -6.39 2.47 11.89
C ILE A 122 -5.25 3.46 11.64
N VAL A 123 -5.23 4.11 10.49
CA VAL A 123 -4.18 5.07 10.13
C VAL A 123 -4.18 6.25 11.11
N ALA A 124 -5.35 6.71 11.52
CA ALA A 124 -5.45 7.81 12.50
C ALA A 124 -4.93 7.40 13.88
N ASP A 125 -5.05 6.12 14.24
CA ASP A 125 -4.71 5.62 15.57
C ASP A 125 -3.25 5.18 15.71
N VAL A 126 -2.64 4.67 14.66
CA VAL A 126 -1.25 4.23 14.69
C VAL A 126 -0.32 5.43 14.72
N ALA A 127 0.60 5.46 15.69
CA ALA A 127 1.52 6.58 15.84
C ALA A 127 2.45 6.73 14.63
N VAL A 128 2.53 7.94 14.11
CA VAL A 128 3.42 8.27 12.99
C VAL A 128 4.84 8.42 13.53
N PRO A 129 5.85 7.79 12.89
CA PRO A 129 7.24 7.97 13.32
C PRO A 129 7.71 9.40 13.09
N THR A 130 8.50 9.90 14.03
CA THR A 130 9.06 11.26 13.99
C THR A 130 10.45 11.30 13.41
#